data_f64e39aa26600571a1f1db2726c7f9ed
#
_entry.id   f64e39aa26600571a1f1db2726c7f9ed
#
_cell.length_a   1.000
_cell.length_b   1.000
_cell.length_c   1.000
_cell.angle_alpha   90.00
_cell.angle_beta   90.00
_cell.angle_gamma   90.00
#
_symmetry.space_group_name_H-M   'P 1'
#
loop_
_entity.id
_entity.type
_entity.pdbx_description
1 polymer ?
#
loop_
_entity_poly.entity_id
_entity_poly.type
_entity_poly.pdbx_seq_one_letter_code
_entity_poly.pdbx_strand_id
1 'polypeptide(L)'
;IRNCFPKREYFFPGPSGNIISASSIPFNFRKIWLAAGLKRDGEIKPRPYDFRHHFACANIARWAKERKDVISMLPYLMRYMGHSSLEKTYYYVHLIPDYFADYAAATENLESLLPEVEPYEI
;
A
#
# COMPACT_ATOMS: atom_id res chain seq x y z
N ILE A 1 -4.46 0.21 26.44
CA ILE A 1 -3.57 -0.98 26.30
C ILE A 1 -2.39 -0.87 27.27
N ARG A 2 -1.74 0.31 27.39
CA ARG A 2 -0.58 0.49 28.29
C ARG A 2 -0.92 0.26 29.76
N ASN A 3 -2.10 0.63 30.17
CA ASN A 3 -2.58 0.47 31.56
C ASN A 3 -3.01 -0.97 31.87
N CYS A 4 -3.41 -1.76 30.86
CA CYS A 4 -3.79 -3.15 31.06
C CYS A 4 -2.60 -4.10 31.19
N PHE A 5 -1.44 -3.74 30.57
CA PHE A 5 -0.24 -4.57 30.57
C PHE A 5 1.01 -3.71 30.80
N PRO A 6 1.27 -3.22 32.03
CA PRO A 6 2.37 -2.30 32.32
C PRO A 6 3.75 -2.91 32.09
N LYS A 7 3.89 -4.23 32.21
CA LYS A 7 5.14 -4.99 32.02
C LYS A 7 5.11 -5.86 30.77
N ARG A 8 4.42 -5.42 29.71
CA ARG A 8 4.34 -6.18 28.47
C ARG A 8 5.69 -6.27 27.77
N GLU A 9 6.03 -7.46 27.33
CA GLU A 9 7.16 -7.73 26.45
C GLU A 9 6.84 -7.36 24.98
N TYR A 10 5.58 -7.55 24.59
CA TYR A 10 5.11 -7.31 23.22
C TYR A 10 4.30 -6.02 23.12
N PHE A 11 4.42 -5.32 21.99
CA PHE A 11 3.68 -4.09 21.75
C PHE A 11 2.16 -4.35 21.72
N PHE A 12 1.74 -5.44 21.06
CA PHE A 12 0.37 -5.95 21.06
C PHE A 12 0.33 -7.33 21.72
N PRO A 13 0.15 -7.40 23.04
CA PRO A 13 0.05 -8.68 23.74
C PRO A 13 -1.31 -9.33 23.46
N GLY A 14 -1.32 -10.66 23.44
CA GLY A 14 -2.53 -11.46 23.51
C GLY A 14 -3.21 -11.39 24.89
N PRO A 15 -4.37 -12.02 25.07
CA PRO A 15 -5.13 -11.99 26.33
C PRO A 15 -4.34 -12.45 27.55
N SER A 16 -3.40 -13.38 27.37
CA SER A 16 -2.52 -13.92 28.42
C SER A 16 -1.18 -13.17 28.54
N GLY A 17 -1.01 -12.03 27.86
CA GLY A 17 0.23 -11.26 27.86
C GLY A 17 1.29 -11.75 26.86
N ASN A 18 1.11 -12.91 26.27
CA ASN A 18 2.03 -13.48 25.27
C ASN A 18 1.81 -12.86 23.87
N ILE A 19 2.67 -13.21 22.92
CA ILE A 19 2.53 -12.79 21.52
C ILE A 19 1.18 -13.23 20.95
N ILE A 20 0.54 -12.33 20.17
CA ILE A 20 -0.66 -12.69 19.42
C ILE A 20 -0.27 -13.68 18.31
N SER A 21 -0.94 -14.83 18.26
CA SER A 21 -0.75 -15.80 17.18
C SER A 21 -1.15 -15.18 15.84
N ALA A 22 -0.34 -15.43 14.81
CA ALA A 22 -0.63 -14.95 13.45
C ALA A 22 -1.99 -15.42 12.93
N SER A 23 -2.45 -16.61 13.34
CA SER A 23 -3.78 -17.14 12.99
C SER A 23 -4.94 -16.43 13.69
N SER A 24 -4.70 -15.80 14.84
CA SER A 24 -5.72 -15.07 15.59
C SER A 24 -6.16 -13.80 14.86
N ILE A 25 -5.26 -13.15 14.11
CA ILE A 25 -5.57 -11.90 13.41
C ILE A 25 -6.66 -12.09 12.34
N PRO A 26 -6.51 -12.98 11.36
CA PRO A 26 -7.56 -13.19 10.35
C PRO A 26 -8.84 -13.78 10.94
N PHE A 27 -8.76 -14.57 12.00
CA PHE A 27 -9.93 -15.12 12.68
C PHE A 27 -10.77 -14.01 13.33
N ASN A 28 -10.14 -13.14 14.13
CA ASN A 28 -10.83 -12.03 14.79
C ASN A 28 -11.32 -10.98 13.78
N PHE A 29 -10.55 -10.71 12.74
CA PHE A 29 -10.97 -9.85 11.64
C PHE A 29 -12.27 -10.34 11.01
N ARG A 30 -12.37 -11.64 10.72
CA ARG A 30 -13.59 -12.22 10.16
C ARG A 30 -14.79 -12.07 11.08
N LYS A 31 -14.60 -12.26 12.38
CA LYS A 31 -15.66 -12.05 13.37
C LYS A 31 -16.17 -10.61 13.37
N ILE A 32 -15.24 -9.66 13.40
CA ILE A 32 -15.55 -8.21 13.38
C ILE A 32 -16.25 -7.82 12.08
N TRP A 33 -15.78 -8.33 10.94
CA TRP A 33 -16.38 -8.09 9.63
C TRP A 33 -17.85 -8.53 9.57
N LEU A 34 -18.13 -9.72 10.05
CA LEU A 34 -19.49 -10.26 10.11
C LEU A 34 -20.37 -9.50 11.11
N ALA A 35 -19.82 -9.18 12.28
CA ALA A 35 -20.54 -8.42 13.30
C ALA A 35 -20.88 -6.99 12.85
N ALA A 36 -20.07 -6.39 11.97
CA ALA A 36 -20.33 -5.09 11.35
C ALA A 36 -21.40 -5.16 10.24
N GLY A 37 -22.00 -6.33 9.98
CA GLY A 37 -23.00 -6.51 8.93
C GLY A 37 -22.46 -6.38 7.50
N LEU A 38 -21.13 -6.39 7.33
CA LEU A 38 -20.51 -6.30 6.01
C LEU A 38 -20.69 -7.62 5.26
N LYS A 39 -21.35 -7.55 4.12
CA LYS A 39 -21.58 -8.70 3.27
C LYS A 39 -20.28 -9.13 2.57
N ARG A 40 -20.21 -10.39 2.22
CA ARG A 40 -19.19 -10.91 1.31
C ARG A 40 -19.79 -10.90 -0.09
N ASP A 41 -19.42 -9.93 -0.88
CA ASP A 41 -19.77 -9.91 -2.28
C ASP A 41 -18.66 -10.64 -3.07
N GLY A 42 -18.98 -11.81 -3.59
CA GLY A 42 -18.09 -12.64 -4.40
C GLY A 42 -17.29 -13.72 -3.63
N GLU A 43 -16.41 -14.39 -4.39
CA GLU A 43 -15.59 -15.51 -3.90
C GLU A 43 -14.41 -15.05 -3.03
N ILE A 44 -13.97 -13.80 -3.20
CA ILE A 44 -12.79 -13.25 -2.52
C ILE A 44 -13.17 -12.87 -1.09
N LYS A 45 -12.51 -13.51 -0.12
CA LYS A 45 -12.70 -13.22 1.30
C LYS A 45 -11.79 -12.05 1.69
N PRO A 46 -12.35 -10.95 2.27
CA PRO A 46 -11.53 -9.82 2.73
C PRO A 46 -10.54 -10.27 3.81
N ARG A 47 -9.33 -9.74 3.74
CA ARG A 47 -8.22 -10.07 4.65
C ARG A 47 -7.71 -8.80 5.32
N PRO A 48 -7.15 -8.85 6.53
CA PRO A 48 -6.51 -7.69 7.16
C PRO A 48 -5.43 -7.05 6.29
N TYR A 49 -4.73 -7.88 5.50
CA TYR A 49 -3.66 -7.42 4.61
C TYR A 49 -4.16 -6.55 3.46
N ASP A 50 -5.42 -6.69 3.07
CA ASP A 50 -6.02 -5.90 1.99
C ASP A 50 -6.10 -4.40 2.35
N PHE A 51 -6.18 -4.06 3.65
CA PHE A 51 -6.06 -2.67 4.11
C PHE A 51 -4.70 -2.06 3.82
N ARG A 52 -3.64 -2.87 3.86
CA ARG A 52 -2.29 -2.43 3.51
C ARG A 52 -2.20 -2.07 2.03
N HIS A 53 -2.78 -2.88 1.16
CA HIS A 53 -2.86 -2.59 -0.26
C HIS A 53 -3.68 -1.32 -0.52
N HIS A 54 -4.86 -1.25 0.10
CA HIS A 54 -5.72 -0.06 -0.01
C HIS A 54 -5.01 1.20 0.46
N PHE A 55 -4.31 1.16 1.59
CA PHE A 55 -3.55 2.29 2.10
C PHE A 55 -2.49 2.78 1.09
N ALA A 56 -1.73 1.87 0.49
CA ALA A 56 -0.71 2.24 -0.49
C ALA A 56 -1.35 2.88 -1.72
N CYS A 57 -2.35 2.22 -2.34
CA CYS A 57 -3.04 2.73 -3.51
C CYS A 57 -3.74 4.07 -3.24
N ALA A 58 -4.43 4.22 -2.11
CA ALA A 58 -5.12 5.45 -1.75
C ALA A 58 -4.18 6.65 -1.58
N ASN A 59 -2.99 6.42 -1.00
CA ASN A 59 -1.98 7.49 -0.87
C ASN A 59 -1.42 7.89 -2.23
N ILE A 60 -1.06 6.94 -3.09
CA ILE A 60 -0.54 7.23 -4.43
C ILE A 60 -1.61 7.96 -5.25
N ALA A 61 -2.86 7.48 -5.28
CA ALA A 61 -3.96 8.13 -5.98
C ALA A 61 -4.22 9.56 -5.47
N ARG A 62 -4.15 9.76 -4.15
CA ARG A 62 -4.28 11.10 -3.56
C ARG A 62 -3.15 12.03 -4.01
N TRP A 63 -1.89 11.56 -3.99
CA TRP A 63 -0.75 12.37 -4.43
C TRP A 63 -0.84 12.73 -5.92
N ALA A 64 -1.25 11.79 -6.76
CA ALA A 64 -1.50 12.05 -8.18
C ALA A 64 -2.58 13.12 -8.37
N LYS A 65 -3.71 13.00 -7.67
CA LYS A 65 -4.79 14.00 -7.70
C LYS A 65 -4.36 15.37 -7.20
N GLU A 66 -3.49 15.43 -6.19
CA GLU A 66 -2.89 16.65 -5.65
C GLU A 66 -1.75 17.18 -6.53
N ARG A 67 -1.46 16.55 -7.68
CA ARG A 67 -0.36 16.88 -8.60
C ARG A 67 1.01 16.91 -7.92
N LYS A 68 1.20 16.07 -6.91
CA LYS A 68 2.51 15.87 -6.27
C LYS A 68 3.35 14.93 -7.11
N ASP A 69 4.65 15.11 -7.06
CA ASP A 69 5.59 14.15 -7.65
C ASP A 69 5.53 12.82 -6.89
N VAL A 70 4.74 11.89 -7.44
CA VAL A 70 4.52 10.57 -6.86
C VAL A 70 5.84 9.81 -6.73
N ILE A 71 6.73 9.92 -7.71
CA ILE A 71 8.00 9.20 -7.72
C ILE A 71 8.85 9.62 -6.52
N SER A 72 8.96 10.91 -6.25
CA SER A 72 9.68 11.45 -5.08
C SER A 72 9.04 11.06 -3.75
N MET A 73 7.75 10.71 -3.74
CA MET A 73 7.02 10.28 -2.54
C MET A 73 7.13 8.77 -2.25
N LEU A 74 7.48 7.96 -3.26
CA LEU A 74 7.57 6.50 -3.09
C LEU A 74 8.57 6.04 -2.02
N PRO A 75 9.76 6.64 -1.85
CA PRO A 75 10.67 6.25 -0.77
C PRO A 75 10.07 6.41 0.63
N TYR A 76 9.25 7.43 0.86
CA TYR A 76 8.55 7.63 2.13
C TYR A 76 7.50 6.53 2.35
N LEU A 77 6.73 6.22 1.30
CA LEU A 77 5.76 5.11 1.36
C LEU A 77 6.47 3.77 1.61
N MET A 78 7.57 3.52 0.91
CA MET A 78 8.41 2.34 1.10
C MET A 78 8.82 2.17 2.57
N ARG A 79 9.34 3.24 3.16
CA ARG A 79 9.79 3.24 4.56
C ARG A 79 8.62 3.03 5.53
N TYR A 80 7.50 3.71 5.31
CA TYR A 80 6.28 3.56 6.11
C TYR A 80 5.73 2.14 6.04
N MET A 81 5.72 1.56 4.86
CA MET A 81 5.27 0.19 4.62
C MET A 81 6.26 -0.87 5.11
N GLY A 82 7.49 -0.49 5.47
CA GLY A 82 8.54 -1.43 5.86
C GLY A 82 9.01 -2.33 4.71
N HIS A 83 8.94 -1.84 3.47
CA HIS A 83 9.46 -2.59 2.33
C HIS A 83 10.97 -2.50 2.27
N SER A 84 11.62 -3.62 1.96
CA SER A 84 13.09 -3.71 1.85
C SER A 84 13.64 -3.14 0.54
N SER A 85 12.78 -2.92 -0.47
CA SER A 85 13.15 -2.33 -1.76
C SER A 85 12.05 -1.45 -2.32
N LEU A 86 12.43 -0.47 -3.15
CA LEU A 86 11.50 0.44 -3.80
C LEU A 86 10.60 -0.28 -4.80
N GLU A 87 11.11 -1.32 -5.44
CA GLU A 87 10.39 -2.15 -6.41
C GLU A 87 9.07 -2.70 -5.85
N LYS A 88 9.08 -3.15 -4.58
CA LYS A 88 7.87 -3.63 -3.90
C LYS A 88 6.82 -2.53 -3.71
N THR A 89 7.24 -1.29 -3.66
CA THR A 89 6.34 -0.14 -3.55
C THR A 89 5.87 0.31 -4.93
N TYR A 90 6.74 0.21 -5.94
CA TYR A 90 6.43 0.52 -7.33
C TYR A 90 5.29 -0.33 -7.89
N TYR A 91 5.15 -1.55 -7.41
CA TYR A 91 4.03 -2.45 -7.75
C TYR A 91 2.66 -1.75 -7.57
N TYR A 92 2.50 -0.91 -6.54
CA TYR A 92 1.24 -0.22 -6.28
C TYR A 92 0.93 0.89 -7.30
N VAL A 93 1.94 1.48 -7.91
CA VAL A 93 1.77 2.49 -8.96
C VAL A 93 1.05 1.87 -10.16
N HIS A 94 1.42 0.65 -10.53
CA HIS A 94 0.81 -0.07 -11.63
C HIS A 94 -0.65 -0.50 -11.38
N LEU A 95 -1.11 -0.46 -10.14
CA LEU A 95 -2.49 -0.80 -9.78
C LEU A 95 -3.47 0.38 -9.88
N ILE A 96 -2.99 1.58 -10.24
CA ILE A 96 -3.81 2.79 -10.29
C ILE A 96 -3.93 3.24 -11.74
N PRO A 97 -5.05 2.88 -12.43
CA PRO A 97 -5.25 3.23 -13.85
C PRO A 97 -5.21 4.74 -14.11
N ASP A 98 -5.81 5.52 -13.20
CA ASP A 98 -5.89 6.99 -13.34
C ASP A 98 -4.52 7.67 -13.33
N TYR A 99 -3.53 7.07 -12.65
CA TYR A 99 -2.17 7.58 -12.62
C TYR A 99 -1.50 7.48 -14.00
N PHE A 100 -1.77 6.40 -14.74
CA PHE A 100 -1.20 6.22 -16.08
C PHE A 100 -1.76 7.20 -17.10
N ALA A 101 -3.03 7.53 -17.03
CA ALA A 101 -3.63 8.53 -17.93
C ALA A 101 -3.03 9.92 -17.69
N ASP A 102 -2.92 10.33 -16.41
CA ASP A 102 -2.33 11.61 -16.04
C ASP A 102 -0.80 11.65 -16.29
N TYR A 103 -0.11 10.54 -16.09
CA TYR A 103 1.32 10.41 -16.34
C TYR A 103 1.62 10.39 -17.85
N ALA A 104 0.84 9.67 -18.65
CA ALA A 104 0.96 9.66 -20.11
C ALA A 104 0.78 11.07 -20.68
N ALA A 105 -0.27 11.79 -20.24
CA ALA A 105 -0.51 13.18 -20.66
C ALA A 105 0.61 14.14 -20.22
N ALA A 106 1.25 13.89 -19.08
CA ALA A 106 2.39 14.69 -18.61
C ALA A 106 3.70 14.33 -19.33
N THR A 107 3.85 13.09 -19.81
CA THR A 107 5.05 12.62 -20.52
C THR A 107 5.00 12.84 -22.03
N GLU A 108 3.83 13.03 -22.64
CA GLU A 108 3.72 13.41 -24.05
C GLU A 108 4.53 14.67 -24.39
N ASN A 109 4.64 15.61 -23.44
CA ASN A 109 5.50 16.79 -23.61
C ASN A 109 7.00 16.54 -23.37
N LEU A 110 7.38 15.44 -22.71
CA LEU A 110 8.76 15.09 -22.42
C LEU A 110 9.43 14.37 -23.60
N GLU A 111 8.71 13.62 -24.40
CA GLU A 111 9.24 12.98 -25.61
C GLU A 111 9.70 14.02 -26.64
N SER A 112 9.05 15.18 -26.70
CA SER A 112 9.47 16.30 -27.56
C SER A 112 10.73 17.03 -27.08
N LEU A 113 11.17 16.77 -25.83
CA LEU A 113 12.37 17.39 -25.24
C LEU A 113 13.60 16.44 -25.23
N LEU A 114 13.40 15.17 -25.58
CA LEU A 114 14.51 14.23 -25.70
C LEU A 114 15.21 14.47 -27.06
N PRO A 115 16.54 14.67 -27.08
CA PRO A 115 17.25 14.74 -28.34
C PRO A 115 17.12 13.40 -29.07
N GLU A 116 16.84 13.46 -30.38
CA GLU A 116 16.91 12.29 -31.25
C GLU A 116 18.32 11.69 -31.14
N VAL A 117 18.40 10.48 -30.62
CA VAL A 117 19.66 9.73 -30.57
C VAL A 117 19.78 9.00 -31.90
N GLU A 118 20.73 9.41 -32.72
CA GLU A 118 21.07 8.70 -33.94
C GLU A 118 21.47 7.25 -33.59
N PRO A 119 20.94 6.23 -34.31
CA PRO A 119 21.31 4.84 -34.05
C PRO A 119 22.81 4.67 -34.31
N TYR A 120 23.52 4.13 -33.33
CA TYR A 120 24.94 3.73 -33.51
C TYR A 120 25.00 2.65 -34.59
N GLU A 121 25.60 2.99 -35.72
CA GLU A 121 26.04 1.98 -36.69
C GLU A 121 27.21 1.20 -36.07
N ILE A 122 27.02 -0.13 -35.92
CA ILE A 122 28.05 -1.07 -35.50
C ILE A 122 28.79 -1.58 -36.73
#